data_7fbd67c5b7bd1b4033be3c601f37fee0
#
_entry.id   7fbd67c5b7bd1b4033be3c601f37fee0
#
_cell.length_a   1.000
_cell.length_b   1.000
_cell.length_c   1.000
_cell.angle_alpha   90.00
_cell.angle_beta   90.00
_cell.angle_gamma   90.00
#
_symmetry.space_group_name_H-M   'P 1'
#
loop_
_entity.id
_entity.type
_entity.pdbx_description
1 polymer ?
#
loop_
_entity_poly.entity_id
_entity_poly.type
_entity_poly.pdbx_seq_one_letter_code
_entity_poly.pdbx_strand_id
1 'polypeptide(L)'
;MRVLSRIINVVILAIILTYIAAMKIKCGYCTNIPETEYVTILSTIILIQVFLFALFPKQATSFMMSNKWFILVLMVINVANMIYLYRFIGKMNDSQCRQCSSEWRNTFLYYYSTFVLILYAINIVLLVVAFPLMTMAVRHRN
;
A
#
# COMPACT_ATOMS: atom_id res chain seq x y z
N MET A 1 -4.75 19.08 7.07
CA MET A 1 -5.01 17.84 6.30
C MET A 1 -3.72 17.08 5.89
N ARG A 2 -2.73 17.70 5.26
CA ARG A 2 -1.50 16.99 4.80
C ARG A 2 -0.69 16.30 5.91
N VAL A 3 -0.57 16.92 7.09
CA VAL A 3 0.17 16.35 8.23
C VAL A 3 -0.55 15.13 8.80
N LEU A 4 -1.86 15.23 8.99
CA LEU A 4 -2.68 14.11 9.51
C LEU A 4 -2.60 12.87 8.62
N SER A 5 -2.69 13.05 7.29
CA SER A 5 -2.55 11.93 6.33
C SER A 5 -1.18 11.25 6.42
N ARG A 6 -0.10 12.01 6.64
CA ARG A 6 1.24 11.43 6.82
C ARG A 6 1.36 10.63 8.10
N ILE A 7 0.82 11.16 9.21
CA ILE A 7 0.82 10.45 10.50
C ILE A 7 0.06 9.14 10.37
N ILE A 8 -1.12 9.15 9.76
CA ILE A 8 -1.92 7.94 9.53
C ILE A 8 -1.14 6.90 8.74
N ASN A 9 -0.47 7.30 7.65
CA ASN A 9 0.33 6.38 6.84
C ASN A 9 1.49 5.76 7.63
N VAL A 10 2.21 6.56 8.43
CA VAL A 10 3.30 6.04 9.29
C VAL A 10 2.76 5.05 10.32
N VAL A 11 1.63 5.35 10.95
CA VAL A 11 1.00 4.45 11.94
C VAL A 11 0.59 3.14 11.30
N ILE A 12 -0.03 3.17 10.12
CA ILE A 12 -0.44 1.95 9.39
C ILE A 12 0.78 1.11 9.00
N LEU A 13 1.83 1.73 8.47
CA LEU A 13 3.07 1.02 8.12
C LEU A 13 3.75 0.42 9.35
N ALA A 14 3.74 1.11 10.49
CA ALA A 14 4.22 0.56 11.76
C ALA A 14 3.39 -0.64 12.22
N ILE A 15 2.06 -0.60 12.08
CA ILE A 15 1.18 -1.74 12.38
C ILE A 15 1.52 -2.93 11.49
N ILE A 16 1.72 -2.73 10.18
CA ILE A 16 2.08 -3.79 9.22
C ILE A 16 3.41 -4.43 9.64
N LEU A 17 4.46 -3.63 9.81
CA LEU A 17 5.80 -4.14 10.13
C LEU A 17 5.86 -4.84 11.49
N THR A 18 5.22 -4.28 12.51
CA THR A 18 5.16 -4.91 13.84
C THR A 18 4.33 -6.18 13.85
N TYR A 19 3.26 -6.25 13.04
CA TYR A 19 2.47 -7.47 12.89
C TYR A 19 3.30 -8.57 12.23
N ILE A 20 3.99 -8.29 11.12
CA ILE A 20 4.85 -9.25 10.44
C ILE A 20 5.96 -9.74 11.36
N ALA A 21 6.63 -8.86 12.11
CA ALA A 21 7.66 -9.21 13.06
C ALA A 21 7.13 -10.14 14.17
N ALA A 22 5.96 -9.83 14.73
CA ALA A 22 5.32 -10.67 15.72
C ALA A 22 4.94 -12.05 15.16
N MET A 23 4.44 -12.11 13.92
CA MET A 23 4.08 -13.37 13.27
C MET A 23 5.30 -14.23 12.96
N LYS A 24 6.43 -13.63 12.56
CA LYS A 24 7.70 -14.37 12.38
C LYS A 24 8.16 -15.09 13.66
N ILE A 25 7.92 -14.48 14.82
CA ILE A 25 8.27 -15.06 16.12
C ILE A 25 7.26 -16.14 16.53
N LYS A 26 5.96 -15.86 16.41
CA LYS A 26 4.89 -16.75 16.90
C LYS A 26 4.55 -17.89 15.93
N CYS A 27 4.61 -17.64 14.65
CA CYS A 27 4.11 -18.51 13.58
C CYS A 27 5.16 -18.71 12.48
N GLY A 28 6.41 -18.99 12.86
CA GLY A 28 7.55 -19.03 11.93
C GLY A 28 7.31 -19.90 10.68
N TYR A 29 6.64 -21.04 10.84
CA TYR A 29 6.31 -21.93 9.71
C TYR A 29 5.28 -21.34 8.74
N CYS A 30 4.33 -20.53 9.22
CA CYS A 30 3.33 -19.86 8.39
C CYS A 30 3.88 -18.62 7.67
N THR A 31 4.94 -18.01 8.22
CA THR A 31 5.54 -16.79 7.65
C THR A 31 6.68 -17.07 6.69
N ASN A 32 7.09 -18.33 6.53
CA ASN A 32 8.12 -18.73 5.57
C ASN A 32 7.54 -18.81 4.14
N ILE A 33 6.96 -17.71 3.69
CA ILE A 33 6.35 -17.53 2.37
C ILE A 33 6.91 -16.27 1.73
N PRO A 34 7.05 -16.23 0.40
CA PRO A 34 7.64 -15.09 -0.30
C PRO A 34 6.88 -13.77 -0.08
N GLU A 35 5.57 -13.83 0.14
CA GLU A 35 4.75 -12.65 0.42
C GLU A 35 5.21 -11.91 1.67
N THR A 36 5.71 -12.62 2.69
CA THR A 36 6.23 -12.01 3.92
C THR A 36 7.43 -11.11 3.65
N GLU A 37 8.34 -11.54 2.79
CA GLU A 37 9.51 -10.76 2.39
C GLU A 37 9.12 -9.57 1.53
N TYR A 38 8.27 -9.78 0.53
CA TYR A 38 7.79 -8.71 -0.35
C TYR A 38 7.07 -7.61 0.43
N VAL A 39 6.14 -7.95 1.33
CA VAL A 39 5.46 -6.95 2.15
C VAL A 39 6.44 -6.21 3.05
N THR A 40 7.42 -6.91 3.65
CA THR A 40 8.42 -6.27 4.50
C THR A 40 9.26 -5.27 3.72
N ILE A 41 9.78 -5.66 2.56
CA ILE A 41 10.62 -4.80 1.72
C ILE A 41 9.82 -3.61 1.21
N LEU A 42 8.65 -3.84 0.62
CA LEU A 42 7.82 -2.77 0.05
C LEU A 42 7.34 -1.79 1.12
N SER A 43 6.89 -2.28 2.29
CA SER A 43 6.49 -1.41 3.41
C SER A 43 7.66 -0.59 3.94
N THR A 44 8.86 -1.15 3.98
CA THR A 44 10.08 -0.42 4.39
C THR A 44 10.43 0.67 3.38
N ILE A 45 10.35 0.40 2.08
CA ILE A 45 10.58 1.40 1.02
C ILE A 45 9.58 2.55 1.15
N ILE A 46 8.30 2.23 1.34
CA ILE A 46 7.25 3.24 1.51
C ILE A 46 7.50 4.06 2.78
N LEU A 47 7.92 3.43 3.88
CA LEU A 47 8.23 4.13 5.12
C LEU A 47 9.39 5.12 4.93
N ILE A 48 10.48 4.70 4.30
CA ILE A 48 11.62 5.57 3.96
C ILE A 48 11.15 6.75 3.10
N GLN A 49 10.34 6.48 2.09
CA GLN A 49 9.75 7.52 1.23
C GLN A 49 8.95 8.53 2.05
N VAL A 50 8.07 8.10 2.94
CA VAL A 50 7.25 8.99 3.78
C VAL A 50 8.14 9.86 4.67
N PHE A 51 9.21 9.30 5.24
CA PHE A 51 10.19 10.06 6.02
C PHE A 51 10.94 11.09 5.17
N LEU A 52 11.43 10.73 3.99
CA LEU A 52 12.10 11.67 3.09
C LEU A 52 11.20 12.85 2.70
N PHE A 53 9.92 12.57 2.40
CA PHE A 53 8.95 13.63 2.12
C PHE A 53 8.56 14.48 3.34
N ALA A 54 8.71 13.93 4.54
CA ALA A 54 8.51 14.69 5.76
C ALA A 54 9.68 15.63 6.06
N LEU A 55 10.92 15.15 5.88
CA LEU A 55 12.13 15.90 6.15
C LEU A 55 12.43 16.97 5.07
N PHE A 56 12.17 16.64 3.80
CA PHE A 56 12.52 17.50 2.65
C PHE A 56 11.29 17.81 1.76
N PRO A 57 10.24 18.45 2.30
CA PRO A 57 8.96 18.59 1.59
C PRO A 57 9.05 19.40 0.30
N LYS A 58 9.86 20.46 0.27
CA LYS A 58 10.02 21.32 -0.92
C LYS A 58 10.80 20.61 -2.04
N GLN A 59 11.91 19.97 -1.68
CA GLN A 59 12.76 19.24 -2.64
C GLN A 59 12.02 18.01 -3.21
N ALA A 60 11.33 17.27 -2.34
CA ALA A 60 10.54 16.11 -2.74
C ALA A 60 9.41 16.50 -3.71
N THR A 61 8.69 17.59 -3.44
CA THR A 61 7.62 18.07 -4.32
C THR A 61 8.19 18.52 -5.68
N SER A 62 9.30 19.26 -5.69
CA SER A 62 9.98 19.70 -6.91
C SER A 62 10.45 18.50 -7.75
N PHE A 63 11.07 17.51 -7.10
CA PHE A 63 11.51 16.28 -7.75
C PHE A 63 10.35 15.48 -8.35
N MET A 64 9.23 15.36 -7.64
CA MET A 64 8.04 14.69 -8.16
C MET A 64 7.43 15.41 -9.36
N MET A 65 7.38 16.74 -9.34
CA MET A 65 6.84 17.53 -10.45
C MET A 65 7.71 17.40 -11.72
N SER A 66 9.04 17.30 -11.57
CA SER A 66 9.95 17.14 -12.70
C SER A 66 9.99 15.71 -13.25
N ASN A 67 9.70 14.70 -12.42
CA ASN A 67 9.80 13.28 -12.78
C ASN A 67 8.44 12.56 -12.68
N LYS A 68 7.61 12.67 -13.71
CA LYS A 68 6.30 12.01 -13.77
C LYS A 68 6.39 10.48 -13.65
N TRP A 69 7.44 9.88 -14.21
CA TRP A 69 7.71 8.44 -14.10
C TRP A 69 7.93 7.99 -12.65
N PHE A 70 8.53 8.84 -11.83
CA PHE A 70 8.75 8.53 -10.43
C PHE A 70 7.42 8.38 -9.67
N ILE A 71 6.43 9.23 -9.96
CA ILE A 71 5.08 9.10 -9.37
C ILE A 71 4.44 7.78 -9.76
N LEU A 72 4.58 7.38 -11.02
CA LEU A 72 4.03 6.12 -11.51
C LEU A 72 4.68 4.91 -10.81
N VAL A 73 6.01 4.91 -10.67
CA VAL A 73 6.73 3.86 -9.94
C VAL A 73 6.26 3.78 -8.48
N LEU A 74 6.10 4.92 -7.80
CA LEU A 74 5.59 4.94 -6.44
C LEU A 74 4.15 4.41 -6.32
N MET A 75 3.30 4.72 -7.28
CA MET A 75 1.94 4.16 -7.32
C MET A 75 1.97 2.64 -7.48
N VAL A 76 2.82 2.12 -8.37
CA VAL A 76 2.98 0.67 -8.58
C VAL A 76 3.48 -0.01 -7.30
N ILE A 77 4.48 0.57 -6.61
CA ILE A 77 5.00 0.06 -5.34
C ILE A 77 3.89 -0.01 -4.29
N ASN A 78 3.08 1.04 -4.16
CA ASN A 78 1.97 1.07 -3.19
C ASN A 78 0.89 0.02 -3.51
N VAL A 79 0.49 -0.11 -4.77
CA VAL A 79 -0.50 -1.12 -5.19
C VAL A 79 0.05 -2.53 -4.95
N ALA A 80 1.30 -2.79 -5.35
CA ALA A 80 1.95 -4.07 -5.12
C ALA A 80 2.00 -4.42 -3.61
N ASN A 81 2.36 -3.46 -2.76
CA ASN A 81 2.37 -3.66 -1.31
C ASN A 81 0.99 -4.07 -0.77
N MET A 82 -0.09 -3.42 -1.24
CA MET A 82 -1.45 -3.77 -0.81
C MET A 82 -1.88 -5.16 -1.30
N ILE A 83 -1.52 -5.54 -2.53
CA ILE A 83 -1.82 -6.88 -3.07
C ILE A 83 -1.09 -7.96 -2.27
N TYR A 84 0.22 -7.79 -2.03
CA TYR A 84 0.99 -8.76 -1.26
C TYR A 84 0.55 -8.81 0.21
N LEU A 85 0.19 -7.68 0.82
CA LEU A 85 -0.36 -7.64 2.17
C LEU A 85 -1.69 -8.42 2.25
N TYR A 86 -2.59 -8.20 1.31
CA TYR A 86 -3.86 -8.94 1.24
C TYR A 86 -3.63 -10.45 1.11
N ARG A 87 -2.72 -10.88 0.22
CA ARG A 87 -2.37 -12.28 0.04
C ARG A 87 -1.73 -12.88 1.29
N PHE A 88 -0.82 -12.15 1.92
CA PHE A 88 -0.18 -12.55 3.18
C PHE A 88 -1.22 -12.81 4.27
N ILE A 89 -2.14 -11.87 4.49
CA ILE A 89 -3.18 -12.00 5.50
C ILE A 89 -4.14 -13.14 5.15
N GLY A 90 -4.49 -13.31 3.88
CA GLY A 90 -5.28 -14.45 3.41
C GLY A 90 -4.66 -15.79 3.80
N LYS A 91 -3.35 -15.95 3.62
CA LYS A 91 -2.61 -17.15 4.05
C LYS A 91 -2.52 -17.29 5.56
N MET A 92 -2.42 -16.19 6.30
CA MET A 92 -2.46 -16.21 7.78
C MET A 92 -3.84 -16.64 8.32
N ASN A 93 -4.91 -16.39 7.57
CA ASN A 93 -6.27 -16.79 7.93
C ASN A 93 -6.61 -18.25 7.53
N ASP A 94 -5.70 -18.95 6.87
CA ASP A 94 -5.89 -20.36 6.55
C ASP A 94 -5.97 -21.21 7.82
N SER A 95 -6.66 -22.33 7.74
CA SER A 95 -7.01 -23.21 8.87
C SER A 95 -5.81 -23.59 9.75
N GLN A 96 -4.64 -23.80 9.13
CA GLN A 96 -3.41 -24.17 9.83
C GLN A 96 -2.73 -23.01 10.59
N CYS A 97 -2.89 -21.78 10.09
CA CYS A 97 -2.21 -20.60 10.63
C CYS A 97 -3.10 -19.75 11.52
N ARG A 98 -4.42 -19.96 11.46
CA ARG A 98 -5.43 -19.13 12.13
C ARG A 98 -5.26 -19.09 13.65
N GLN A 99 -4.85 -20.19 14.28
CA GLN A 99 -4.70 -20.25 15.74
C GLN A 99 -3.61 -19.31 16.25
N CYS A 100 -2.52 -19.16 15.51
CA CYS A 100 -1.42 -18.29 15.93
C CYS A 100 -1.56 -16.85 15.43
N SER A 101 -2.35 -16.62 14.36
CA SER A 101 -2.52 -15.31 13.72
C SER A 101 -3.73 -14.53 14.22
N SER A 102 -4.57 -15.09 15.09
CA SER A 102 -5.80 -14.45 15.58
C SER A 102 -5.51 -13.28 16.51
N GLU A 103 -5.17 -12.15 15.92
CA GLU A 103 -4.98 -10.87 16.61
C GLU A 103 -5.85 -9.80 15.94
N TRP A 104 -6.20 -8.75 16.71
CA TRP A 104 -6.96 -7.62 16.17
C TRP A 104 -6.28 -6.96 14.96
N ARG A 105 -4.93 -6.96 14.92
CA ARG A 105 -4.14 -6.43 13.80
C ARG A 105 -4.40 -7.20 12.52
N ASN A 106 -4.56 -8.51 12.56
CA ASN A 106 -4.91 -9.34 11.41
C ASN A 106 -6.24 -8.89 10.80
N THR A 107 -7.28 -8.79 11.63
CA THR A 107 -8.61 -8.34 11.21
C THR A 107 -8.58 -6.92 10.65
N PHE A 108 -7.89 -6.01 11.33
CA PHE A 108 -7.72 -4.63 10.88
C PHE A 108 -7.02 -4.56 9.51
N LEU A 109 -5.90 -5.25 9.35
CA LEU A 109 -5.13 -5.23 8.11
C LEU A 109 -5.88 -5.89 6.95
N TYR A 110 -6.69 -6.91 7.21
CA TYR A 110 -7.56 -7.53 6.22
C TYR A 110 -8.57 -6.52 5.65
N TYR A 111 -9.33 -5.86 6.50
CA TYR A 111 -10.30 -4.86 6.06
C TYR A 111 -9.63 -3.64 5.43
N TYR A 112 -8.51 -3.19 6.00
CA TYR A 112 -7.75 -2.07 5.47
C TYR A 112 -7.23 -2.37 4.05
N SER A 113 -6.56 -3.49 3.84
CA SER A 113 -6.02 -3.86 2.52
C SER A 113 -7.13 -4.06 1.50
N THR A 114 -8.24 -4.70 1.88
CA THR A 114 -9.41 -4.87 1.02
C THR A 114 -10.00 -3.52 0.61
N PHE A 115 -10.22 -2.62 1.57
CA PHE A 115 -10.78 -1.29 1.31
C PHE A 115 -9.88 -0.48 0.36
N VAL A 116 -8.58 -0.46 0.61
CA VAL A 116 -7.62 0.26 -0.23
C VAL A 116 -7.55 -0.32 -1.64
N LEU A 117 -7.59 -1.64 -1.80
CA LEU A 117 -7.62 -2.29 -3.12
C LEU A 117 -8.89 -1.94 -3.90
N ILE A 118 -10.04 -1.89 -3.23
CA ILE A 118 -11.30 -1.44 -3.85
C ILE A 118 -11.19 0.01 -4.33
N LEU A 119 -10.62 0.90 -3.50
CA LEU A 119 -10.40 2.30 -3.89
C LEU A 119 -9.47 2.42 -5.10
N TYR A 120 -8.39 1.64 -5.16
CA TYR A 120 -7.51 1.61 -6.33
C TYR A 120 -8.24 1.11 -7.58
N ALA A 121 -9.05 0.06 -7.47
CA ALA A 121 -9.84 -0.47 -8.57
C ALA A 121 -10.83 0.59 -9.11
N ILE A 122 -11.56 1.28 -8.22
CA ILE A 122 -12.46 2.36 -8.59
C ILE A 122 -11.71 3.49 -9.30
N ASN A 123 -10.56 3.92 -8.77
CA ASN A 123 -9.75 4.97 -9.39
C ASN A 123 -9.26 4.57 -10.80
N ILE A 124 -8.84 3.34 -11.00
CA ILE A 124 -8.42 2.83 -12.32
C ILE A 124 -9.59 2.84 -13.28
N VAL A 125 -10.78 2.36 -12.87
CA VAL A 125 -11.98 2.37 -13.70
C VAL A 125 -12.37 3.80 -14.10
N LEU A 126 -12.35 4.74 -13.13
CA LEU A 126 -12.65 6.15 -13.40
C LEU A 126 -11.67 6.76 -14.40
N LEU A 127 -10.36 6.45 -14.28
CA LEU A 127 -9.36 6.93 -15.24
C LEU A 127 -9.60 6.37 -16.64
N VAL A 128 -9.92 5.08 -16.77
CA VAL A 128 -10.18 4.42 -18.06
C VAL A 128 -11.43 4.99 -18.72
N VAL A 129 -12.47 5.29 -17.94
CA VAL A 129 -13.73 5.86 -18.47
C VAL A 129 -13.61 7.36 -18.75
N ALA A 130 -12.95 8.12 -17.87
CA ALA A 130 -12.84 9.57 -18.02
C ALA A 130 -11.89 9.99 -19.16
N PHE A 131 -10.83 9.23 -19.42
CA PHE A 131 -9.85 9.56 -20.43
C PHE A 131 -10.43 9.69 -21.85
N PRO A 132 -11.20 8.71 -22.38
CA PRO A 132 -11.81 8.83 -23.70
C PRO A 132 -12.88 9.93 -23.75
N LEU A 133 -13.63 10.17 -22.68
CA LEU A 133 -14.61 11.25 -22.62
C LEU A 133 -13.96 12.63 -22.71
N MET A 134 -12.82 12.85 -22.06
CA MET A 134 -12.07 14.10 -22.14
C MET A 134 -11.52 14.32 -23.58
N THR A 135 -11.00 13.26 -24.21
CA THR A 135 -10.47 13.37 -25.57
C THR A 135 -11.57 13.67 -26.61
N MET A 136 -12.76 13.10 -26.43
CA MET A 136 -13.92 13.41 -27.27
C MET A 136 -14.42 14.86 -27.09
N ALA A 137 -14.46 15.33 -25.84
CA ALA A 137 -14.90 16.70 -25.53
C ALA A 137 -13.95 17.77 -26.11
N VAL A 138 -12.64 17.50 -26.13
CA VAL A 138 -11.64 18.40 -26.75
C VAL A 138 -11.77 18.40 -28.29
N ARG A 139 -12.04 17.22 -28.87
CA ARG A 139 -12.19 17.09 -30.35
C ARG A 139 -13.44 17.79 -30.89
N HIS A 140 -14.51 17.93 -30.12
CA HIS A 140 -15.73 18.65 -30.49
C HIS A 140 -15.62 20.18 -30.38
N ARG A 141 -14.57 20.69 -29.71
CA ARG A 141 -14.34 22.14 -29.55
C ARG A 141 -13.43 22.76 -30.61
N ASN A 142 -12.76 21.95 -31.41
CA ASN A 142 -11.96 22.36 -32.59
C ASN A 142 -12.70 22.03 -33.87
#